data_fd40902437006d8c10d6b3cf85c1f779
#
_entry.id   fd40902437006d8c10d6b3cf85c1f779
#
_cell.length_a   1.000
_cell.length_b   1.000
_cell.length_c   1.000
_cell.angle_alpha   90.00
_cell.angle_beta   90.00
_cell.angle_gamma   90.00
#
_symmetry.space_group_name_H-M   'P 1'
#
loop_
_entity.id
_entity.type
_entity.pdbx_description
1 polymer ?
#
loop_
_entity_poly.entity_id
_entity_poly.type
_entity_poly.pdbx_seq_one_letter_code
_entity_poly.pdbx_strand_id
1 'polypeptide(L)'
;MDQHFYDFSEDTDLLHKLTSFLDEISGKSMRKWVECISKVVQRRLDNDEAVKEIVFDFDRSPPQIETHIKNPQDDWPELLTYHPIEIARQLTLIEFQYYKAVKPSELVDLAWISQDKDKRSPNLLRMVRHTTNFTRYLEKTILETDHAEERVAVIRRVLEVMLVLQEHNNFNGVLAITSALNSSAVHRLGSTKDKLESHFLKALEDATSLVADHFKQYLEKLRSINPPCVPFFGQYQTNILFLEEGNPDFLHNSDLINFSKRRKVAEIISEIQQYQNQPYCLSPYPKLRQFLEDLDPFPGLNEKEVSGDA
;
A
#
# COMPACT_ATOMS: atom_id res chain seq x y z
N MET A 1 22.51 -5.03 2.41
CA MET A 1 22.86 -5.62 3.69
C MET A 1 22.20 -4.92 4.85
N ASP A 2 22.39 -3.62 5.01
CA ASP A 2 21.81 -2.84 6.12
C ASP A 2 20.26 -2.92 6.16
N GLN A 3 19.62 -2.98 5.00
CA GLN A 3 18.16 -3.08 4.82
C GLN A 3 17.59 -4.50 5.03
N HIS A 4 18.42 -5.53 4.98
CA HIS A 4 18.02 -6.93 5.06
C HIS A 4 18.75 -7.67 6.21
N PHE A 5 19.23 -6.93 7.20
CA PHE A 5 20.02 -7.56 8.29
C PHE A 5 19.19 -8.52 9.13
N TYR A 6 17.87 -8.32 9.20
CA TYR A 6 16.96 -9.22 9.92
C TYR A 6 17.03 -10.67 9.40
N ASP A 7 17.30 -10.90 8.09
CA ASP A 7 17.48 -12.25 7.52
C ASP A 7 18.66 -12.97 8.17
N PHE A 8 19.71 -12.21 8.52
CA PHE A 8 20.91 -12.73 9.19
C PHE A 8 20.78 -12.82 10.70
N SER A 9 19.92 -12.04 11.32
CA SER A 9 19.65 -12.09 12.77
C SER A 9 18.74 -13.26 13.13
N GLU A 10 17.85 -13.66 12.23
CA GLU A 10 16.95 -14.82 12.41
C GLU A 10 17.63 -16.15 12.05
N ASP A 11 18.66 -16.13 11.20
CA ASP A 11 19.42 -17.32 10.75
C ASP A 11 20.91 -17.18 11.06
N THR A 12 21.32 -17.74 12.19
CA THR A 12 22.73 -17.74 12.65
C THR A 12 23.65 -18.50 11.71
N ASP A 13 23.16 -19.53 11.01
CA ASP A 13 23.93 -20.29 10.03
C ASP A 13 24.24 -19.43 8.80
N LEU A 14 23.27 -18.66 8.33
CA LEU A 14 23.45 -17.72 7.25
C LEU A 14 24.47 -16.62 7.60
N LEU A 15 24.44 -16.13 8.85
CA LEU A 15 25.41 -15.16 9.35
C LEU A 15 26.84 -15.75 9.37
N HIS A 16 26.99 -16.99 9.83
CA HIS A 16 28.27 -17.70 9.81
C HIS A 16 28.80 -17.91 8.38
N LYS A 17 27.95 -18.31 7.45
CA LYS A 17 28.31 -18.42 6.03
C LYS A 17 28.77 -17.08 5.44
N LEU A 18 28.11 -15.98 5.79
CA LEU A 18 28.51 -14.65 5.35
C LEU A 18 29.90 -14.27 5.89
N THR A 19 30.16 -14.48 7.20
CA THR A 19 31.46 -14.13 7.80
C THR A 19 32.58 -14.98 7.21
N SER A 20 32.37 -16.27 7.04
CA SER A 20 33.35 -17.18 6.40
C SER A 20 33.63 -16.74 4.95
N PHE A 21 32.61 -16.40 4.18
CA PHE A 21 32.77 -15.91 2.81
C PHE A 21 33.56 -14.59 2.76
N LEU A 22 33.28 -13.65 3.68
CA LEU A 22 34.04 -12.39 3.75
C LEU A 22 35.53 -12.63 4.05
N ASP A 23 35.87 -13.60 4.89
CA ASP A 23 37.25 -13.99 5.20
C ASP A 23 37.94 -14.59 3.97
N GLU A 24 37.25 -15.44 3.21
CA GLU A 24 37.79 -16.06 1.98
C GLU A 24 38.13 -15.02 0.91
N ILE A 25 37.29 -13.98 0.75
CA ILE A 25 37.47 -12.93 -0.29
C ILE A 25 38.29 -11.72 0.17
N SER A 26 38.91 -11.77 1.35
CA SER A 26 39.65 -10.65 1.96
C SER A 26 40.92 -10.21 1.23
N GLY A 27 41.15 -10.67 -0.02
CA GLY A 27 42.27 -10.30 -0.89
C GLY A 27 42.35 -8.80 -1.16
N LYS A 28 43.50 -8.31 -1.61
CA LYS A 28 43.81 -6.87 -1.77
C LYS A 28 42.76 -6.09 -2.58
N SER A 29 42.17 -6.67 -3.61
CA SER A 29 41.18 -6.02 -4.46
C SER A 29 39.80 -5.82 -3.79
N MET A 30 39.43 -6.72 -2.87
CA MET A 30 38.12 -6.70 -2.20
C MET A 30 38.16 -6.14 -0.77
N ARG A 31 39.35 -5.90 -0.23
CA ARG A 31 39.58 -5.52 1.16
C ARG A 31 38.67 -4.39 1.65
N LYS A 32 38.50 -3.33 0.88
CA LYS A 32 37.64 -2.19 1.26
C LYS A 32 36.16 -2.60 1.40
N TRP A 33 35.69 -3.46 0.51
CA TRP A 33 34.31 -3.96 0.56
C TRP A 33 34.10 -4.89 1.76
N VAL A 34 35.04 -5.81 2.00
CA VAL A 34 35.02 -6.70 3.17
C VAL A 34 35.01 -5.89 4.46
N GLU A 35 35.93 -4.93 4.62
CA GLU A 35 35.98 -4.04 5.80
C GLU A 35 34.67 -3.26 6.00
N CYS A 36 34.05 -2.76 4.92
CA CYS A 36 32.80 -2.04 4.99
C CYS A 36 31.64 -2.94 5.43
N ILE A 37 31.51 -4.12 4.84
CA ILE A 37 30.46 -5.09 5.17
C ILE A 37 30.64 -5.60 6.60
N SER A 38 31.86 -5.98 6.99
CA SER A 38 32.16 -6.47 8.36
C SER A 38 31.83 -5.42 9.42
N LYS A 39 32.11 -4.13 9.14
CA LYS A 39 31.70 -3.03 10.04
C LYS A 39 30.20 -2.89 10.17
N VAL A 40 29.46 -3.08 9.07
CA VAL A 40 27.98 -3.06 9.12
C VAL A 40 27.45 -4.23 9.94
N VAL A 41 27.98 -5.44 9.71
CA VAL A 41 27.61 -6.64 10.47
C VAL A 41 27.88 -6.44 11.96
N GLN A 42 29.11 -6.02 12.30
CA GLN A 42 29.49 -5.82 13.71
C GLN A 42 28.63 -4.78 14.39
N ARG A 43 28.42 -3.63 13.75
CA ARG A 43 27.56 -2.56 14.29
C ARG A 43 26.12 -3.02 14.54
N ARG A 44 25.58 -3.90 13.68
CA ARG A 44 24.24 -4.44 13.84
C ARG A 44 24.17 -5.50 14.93
N LEU A 45 25.22 -6.30 15.11
CA LEU A 45 25.33 -7.29 16.19
C LEU A 45 25.51 -6.61 17.55
N ASP A 46 26.34 -5.54 17.62
CA ASP A 46 26.58 -4.78 18.84
C ASP A 46 25.38 -3.93 19.25
N ASN A 47 24.57 -3.48 18.29
CA ASN A 47 23.31 -2.78 18.52
C ASN A 47 22.15 -3.78 18.56
N ASP A 48 22.09 -4.59 19.59
CA ASP A 48 20.93 -5.41 19.96
C ASP A 48 19.76 -4.52 20.47
N GLU A 49 19.92 -3.20 20.34
CA GLU A 49 18.88 -2.24 20.59
C GLU A 49 17.92 -2.22 19.40
N ALA A 50 16.65 -2.51 19.71
CA ALA A 50 15.49 -2.27 18.88
C ALA A 50 15.72 -1.10 17.91
N VAL A 51 15.43 -1.32 16.63
CA VAL A 51 15.44 -0.27 15.60
C VAL A 51 14.86 0.99 16.23
N LYS A 52 15.70 1.98 16.56
CA LYS A 52 15.23 3.24 17.11
C LYS A 52 14.23 3.77 16.11
N GLU A 53 12.98 3.74 16.49
CA GLU A 53 11.93 4.32 15.68
C GLU A 53 12.33 5.76 15.42
N ILE A 54 12.56 6.14 14.17
CA ILE A 54 12.91 7.51 13.83
C ILE A 54 11.68 8.33 14.18
N VAL A 55 11.76 9.04 15.31
CA VAL A 55 10.74 10.00 15.69
C VAL A 55 10.91 11.20 14.77
N PHE A 56 9.96 11.38 13.88
CA PHE A 56 9.92 12.56 13.03
C PHE A 56 9.46 13.76 13.86
N ASP A 57 10.29 14.78 13.92
CA ASP A 57 9.91 16.08 14.44
C ASP A 57 9.38 16.91 13.26
N PHE A 58 8.10 17.26 13.31
CA PHE A 58 7.48 18.06 12.26
C PHE A 58 7.63 19.54 12.59
N ASP A 59 8.07 20.33 11.61
CA ASP A 59 8.21 21.80 11.73
C ASP A 59 6.87 22.52 12.01
N ARG A 60 5.75 21.80 11.88
CA ARG A 60 4.40 22.33 12.10
C ARG A 60 3.52 21.33 12.85
N SER A 61 2.56 21.86 13.58
CA SER A 61 1.53 21.03 14.21
C SER A 61 0.59 20.42 13.16
N PRO A 62 0.06 19.21 13.42
CA PRO A 62 -0.96 18.64 12.54
C PRO A 62 -2.22 19.51 12.52
N PRO A 63 -2.98 19.51 11.39
CA PRO A 63 -4.22 20.25 11.31
C PRO A 63 -5.24 19.74 12.33
N GLN A 64 -6.16 20.61 12.72
CA GLN A 64 -7.26 20.24 13.61
C GLN A 64 -8.14 19.17 12.97
N ILE A 65 -8.70 18.29 13.81
CA ILE A 65 -9.64 17.25 13.39
C ILE A 65 -10.96 17.92 12.98
N GLU A 66 -11.41 17.63 11.77
CA GLU A 66 -12.68 18.09 11.24
C GLU A 66 -13.80 17.13 11.64
N THR A 67 -14.57 17.52 12.65
CA THR A 67 -15.72 16.72 13.08
C THR A 67 -16.97 17.16 12.37
N HIS A 68 -17.66 16.24 11.70
CA HIS A 68 -18.99 16.45 11.17
C HIS A 68 -19.92 15.42 11.80
N ILE A 69 -20.80 15.87 12.66
CA ILE A 69 -21.76 14.99 13.34
C ILE A 69 -23.12 15.31 12.76
N LYS A 70 -23.70 14.37 11.98
CA LYS A 70 -25.12 14.40 11.70
C LYS A 70 -25.90 13.83 12.89
N ASN A 71 -27.17 14.24 12.96
CA ASN A 71 -28.07 13.83 14.03
C ASN A 71 -28.11 12.29 14.11
N PRO A 72 -27.92 11.67 15.29
CA PRO A 72 -27.87 10.20 15.44
C PRO A 72 -29.18 9.48 15.06
N GLN A 73 -30.23 10.20 14.74
CA GLN A 73 -31.54 9.67 14.32
C GLN A 73 -31.67 9.46 12.80
N ASP A 74 -30.66 9.85 12.02
CA ASP A 74 -30.69 9.67 10.58
C ASP A 74 -30.14 8.29 10.23
N ASP A 75 -30.94 7.42 9.59
CA ASP A 75 -30.55 6.11 9.02
C ASP A 75 -29.59 6.24 7.82
N TRP A 76 -28.76 7.27 7.83
CA TRP A 76 -27.83 7.55 6.75
C TRP A 76 -26.57 6.66 6.86
N PRO A 77 -25.99 6.25 5.72
CA PRO A 77 -24.73 5.54 5.71
C PRO A 77 -23.66 6.25 6.54
N GLU A 78 -22.93 5.50 7.37
CA GLU A 78 -21.95 6.05 8.31
C GLU A 78 -20.91 6.93 7.62
N LEU A 79 -20.58 6.63 6.36
CA LEU A 79 -19.72 7.45 5.50
C LEU A 79 -20.19 8.91 5.38
N LEU A 80 -21.50 9.18 5.44
CA LEU A 80 -22.07 10.53 5.36
C LEU A 80 -22.06 11.28 6.70
N THR A 81 -21.77 10.59 7.80
CA THR A 81 -21.74 11.20 9.15
C THR A 81 -20.43 11.93 9.45
N TYR A 82 -19.35 11.59 8.74
CA TYR A 82 -18.04 12.20 8.91
C TYR A 82 -17.70 13.20 7.81
N HIS A 83 -16.86 14.18 8.15
CA HIS A 83 -16.34 15.13 7.18
C HIS A 83 -15.43 14.45 6.15
N PRO A 84 -15.57 14.69 4.83
CA PRO A 84 -14.76 14.00 3.80
C PRO A 84 -13.26 14.20 3.97
N ILE A 85 -12.84 15.39 4.41
CA ILE A 85 -11.42 15.66 4.72
C ILE A 85 -10.90 14.70 5.80
N GLU A 86 -11.70 14.47 6.85
CA GLU A 86 -11.25 13.61 7.94
C GLU A 86 -11.28 12.13 7.58
N ILE A 87 -12.26 11.69 6.79
CA ILE A 87 -12.26 10.32 6.21
C ILE A 87 -10.98 10.08 5.44
N ALA A 88 -10.60 11.00 4.53
CA ALA A 88 -9.41 10.89 3.72
C ALA A 88 -8.12 10.90 4.55
N ARG A 89 -8.03 11.76 5.57
CA ARG A 89 -6.87 11.81 6.49
C ARG A 89 -6.70 10.52 7.27
N GLN A 90 -7.77 10.00 7.86
CA GLN A 90 -7.71 8.77 8.66
C GLN A 90 -7.44 7.55 7.80
N LEU A 91 -8.05 7.45 6.61
CA LEU A 91 -7.75 6.42 5.62
C LEU A 91 -6.27 6.46 5.21
N THR A 92 -5.73 7.67 4.96
CA THR A 92 -4.32 7.85 4.61
C THR A 92 -3.38 7.40 5.73
N LEU A 93 -3.69 7.71 7.00
CA LEU A 93 -2.91 7.24 8.14
C LEU A 93 -2.92 5.72 8.27
N ILE A 94 -4.07 5.08 8.08
CA ILE A 94 -4.23 3.62 8.14
C ILE A 94 -3.44 2.95 7.01
N GLU A 95 -3.66 3.40 5.78
CA GLU A 95 -3.00 2.82 4.61
C GLU A 95 -1.48 3.05 4.63
N PHE A 96 -1.01 4.22 5.09
CA PHE A 96 0.41 4.47 5.29
C PHE A 96 1.01 3.55 6.36
N GLN A 97 0.29 3.32 7.47
CA GLN A 97 0.74 2.38 8.51
C GLN A 97 0.88 0.95 7.95
N TYR A 98 -0.07 0.48 7.15
CA TYR A 98 0.01 -0.83 6.52
C TYR A 98 1.12 -0.90 5.48
N TYR A 99 1.27 0.14 4.65
CA TYR A 99 2.35 0.25 3.69
C TYR A 99 3.73 0.19 4.36
N LYS A 100 3.91 0.96 5.44
CA LYS A 100 5.16 1.00 6.22
C LYS A 100 5.50 -0.34 6.86
N ALA A 101 4.52 -1.15 7.21
CA ALA A 101 4.71 -2.43 7.87
C ALA A 101 5.19 -3.55 6.92
N VAL A 102 5.03 -3.39 5.60
CA VAL A 102 5.43 -4.41 4.63
C VAL A 102 6.96 -4.57 4.63
N LYS A 103 7.42 -5.79 4.88
CA LYS A 103 8.84 -6.13 4.92
C LYS A 103 9.34 -6.57 3.55
N PRO A 104 10.62 -6.35 3.21
CA PRO A 104 11.23 -6.88 1.99
C PRO A 104 11.06 -8.39 1.79
N SER A 105 11.14 -9.18 2.87
CA SER A 105 10.94 -10.64 2.82
C SER A 105 9.55 -11.06 2.34
N GLU A 106 8.54 -10.20 2.51
CA GLU A 106 7.18 -10.45 2.04
C GLU A 106 7.03 -10.33 0.51
N LEU A 107 8.05 -9.78 -0.17
CA LEU A 107 8.04 -9.46 -1.59
C LEU A 107 8.94 -10.39 -2.43
N VAL A 108 9.77 -11.22 -1.80
CA VAL A 108 10.70 -12.12 -2.49
C VAL A 108 10.02 -13.44 -2.80
N ASP A 109 10.38 -14.05 -3.94
CA ASP A 109 9.91 -15.37 -4.36
C ASP A 109 8.38 -15.51 -4.35
N LEU A 110 7.68 -14.42 -4.70
CA LEU A 110 6.21 -14.36 -4.76
C LEU A 110 5.52 -14.82 -3.46
N ALA A 111 6.10 -14.46 -2.31
CA ALA A 111 5.65 -14.91 -0.99
C ALA A 111 4.15 -14.70 -0.76
N TRP A 112 3.54 -13.62 -1.29
CA TRP A 112 2.12 -13.27 -1.10
C TRP A 112 1.12 -14.15 -1.89
N ILE A 113 1.59 -15.00 -2.81
CA ILE A 113 0.74 -15.96 -3.56
C ILE A 113 1.14 -17.41 -3.30
N SER A 114 2.16 -17.65 -2.46
CA SER A 114 2.59 -18.98 -2.06
C SER A 114 1.54 -19.70 -1.20
N GLN A 115 1.66 -21.01 -1.03
CA GLN A 115 0.73 -21.79 -0.19
C GLN A 115 0.76 -21.35 1.28
N ASP A 116 1.89 -20.86 1.76
CA ASP A 116 2.12 -20.36 3.12
C ASP A 116 2.12 -18.82 3.21
N LYS A 117 1.44 -18.15 2.28
CA LYS A 117 1.36 -16.69 2.14
C LYS A 117 1.02 -15.96 3.44
N ASP A 118 0.11 -16.53 4.25
CA ASP A 118 -0.33 -15.90 5.51
C ASP A 118 0.80 -15.78 6.54
N LYS A 119 1.80 -16.66 6.47
CA LYS A 119 3.00 -16.60 7.30
C LYS A 119 4.08 -15.75 6.66
N ARG A 120 4.25 -15.87 5.34
CA ARG A 120 5.33 -15.22 4.60
C ARG A 120 5.07 -13.76 4.28
N SER A 121 3.80 -13.35 4.12
CA SER A 121 3.42 -11.99 3.70
C SER A 121 2.25 -11.42 4.51
N PRO A 122 2.28 -11.46 5.86
CA PRO A 122 1.14 -11.08 6.68
C PRO A 122 0.77 -9.60 6.56
N ASN A 123 1.76 -8.69 6.50
CA ASN A 123 1.51 -7.26 6.42
C ASN A 123 1.01 -6.84 5.03
N LEU A 124 1.60 -7.39 3.97
CA LEU A 124 1.13 -7.14 2.61
C LEU A 124 -0.31 -7.63 2.42
N LEU A 125 -0.63 -8.85 2.88
CA LEU A 125 -1.99 -9.38 2.79
C LEU A 125 -2.98 -8.57 3.62
N ARG A 126 -2.56 -8.04 4.77
CA ARG A 126 -3.40 -7.12 5.57
C ARG A 126 -3.71 -5.84 4.81
N MET A 127 -2.72 -5.24 4.16
CA MET A 127 -2.92 -4.06 3.32
C MET A 127 -3.88 -4.34 2.16
N VAL A 128 -3.66 -5.43 1.42
CA VAL A 128 -4.52 -5.84 0.29
C VAL A 128 -5.95 -6.07 0.76
N ARG A 129 -6.15 -6.79 1.87
CA ARG A 129 -7.47 -7.05 2.44
C ARG A 129 -8.19 -5.75 2.82
N HIS A 130 -7.51 -4.85 3.49
CA HIS A 130 -8.09 -3.55 3.86
C HIS A 130 -8.52 -2.75 2.62
N THR A 131 -7.68 -2.64 1.60
CA THR A 131 -8.01 -1.96 0.35
C THR A 131 -9.23 -2.60 -0.34
N THR A 132 -9.26 -3.91 -0.40
CA THR A 132 -10.38 -4.68 -0.97
C THR A 132 -11.68 -4.45 -0.17
N ASN A 133 -11.63 -4.51 1.16
CA ASN A 133 -12.79 -4.27 2.01
C ASN A 133 -13.31 -2.84 1.87
N PHE A 134 -12.42 -1.86 1.80
CA PHE A 134 -12.81 -0.47 1.56
C PHE A 134 -13.49 -0.30 0.20
N THR A 135 -12.93 -0.84 -0.87
CA THR A 135 -13.54 -0.82 -2.21
C THR A 135 -14.93 -1.44 -2.19
N ARG A 136 -15.07 -2.64 -1.63
CA ARG A 136 -16.35 -3.36 -1.55
C ARG A 136 -17.37 -2.68 -0.63
N TYR A 137 -16.92 -2.05 0.45
CA TYR A 137 -17.78 -1.25 1.31
C TYR A 137 -18.40 -0.07 0.53
N LEU A 138 -17.62 0.62 -0.29
CA LEU A 138 -18.12 1.71 -1.14
C LEU A 138 -19.13 1.18 -2.16
N GLU A 139 -18.82 0.10 -2.86
CA GLU A 139 -19.74 -0.55 -3.81
C GLU A 139 -21.05 -0.91 -3.15
N LYS A 140 -21.00 -1.61 -2.01
CA LYS A 140 -22.17 -2.03 -1.24
C LYS A 140 -22.99 -0.82 -0.80
N THR A 141 -22.36 0.19 -0.20
CA THR A 141 -23.06 1.41 0.26
C THR A 141 -23.79 2.12 -0.88
N ILE A 142 -23.17 2.20 -2.06
CA ILE A 142 -23.78 2.83 -3.24
C ILE A 142 -24.97 2.01 -3.76
N LEU A 143 -24.81 0.68 -3.83
CA LEU A 143 -25.81 -0.21 -4.39
C LEU A 143 -27.01 -0.42 -3.47
N GLU A 144 -26.82 -0.47 -2.16
CA GLU A 144 -27.87 -0.62 -1.16
C GLU A 144 -28.63 0.69 -0.86
N THR A 145 -28.17 1.84 -1.37
CA THR A 145 -28.89 3.11 -1.24
C THR A 145 -30.05 3.13 -2.23
N ASP A 146 -31.28 2.97 -1.75
CA ASP A 146 -32.48 2.83 -2.58
C ASP A 146 -32.85 4.11 -3.33
N HIS A 147 -32.80 5.27 -2.66
CA HIS A 147 -33.20 6.54 -3.23
C HIS A 147 -32.10 7.17 -4.09
N ALA A 148 -32.46 7.51 -5.35
CA ALA A 148 -31.50 8.05 -6.32
C ALA A 148 -30.81 9.34 -5.85
N GLU A 149 -31.48 10.20 -5.10
CA GLU A 149 -30.91 11.46 -4.59
C GLU A 149 -29.91 11.21 -3.45
N GLU A 150 -30.22 10.26 -2.56
CA GLU A 150 -29.30 9.84 -1.50
C GLU A 150 -28.07 9.15 -2.10
N ARG A 151 -28.28 8.33 -3.11
CA ARG A 151 -27.18 7.67 -3.84
C ARG A 151 -26.24 8.68 -4.51
N VAL A 152 -26.79 9.75 -5.09
CA VAL A 152 -25.98 10.89 -5.60
C VAL A 152 -25.17 11.52 -4.46
N ALA A 153 -25.77 11.72 -3.27
CA ALA A 153 -25.08 12.28 -2.13
C ALA A 153 -23.94 11.37 -1.63
N VAL A 154 -24.15 10.03 -1.64
CA VAL A 154 -23.11 9.04 -1.31
C VAL A 154 -21.95 9.13 -2.30
N ILE A 155 -22.23 9.06 -3.62
CA ILE A 155 -21.18 9.12 -4.65
C ILE A 155 -20.44 10.47 -4.59
N ARG A 156 -21.14 11.57 -4.37
CA ARG A 156 -20.51 12.90 -4.18
C ARG A 156 -19.54 12.85 -3.00
N ARG A 157 -19.94 12.30 -1.84
CA ARG A 157 -19.08 12.17 -0.67
C ARG A 157 -17.84 11.32 -0.97
N VAL A 158 -17.99 10.22 -1.69
CA VAL A 158 -16.87 9.37 -2.11
C VAL A 158 -15.89 10.13 -3.00
N LEU A 159 -16.39 10.95 -3.92
CA LEU A 159 -15.57 11.80 -4.80
C LEU A 159 -14.89 12.95 -4.04
N GLU A 160 -15.56 13.56 -3.05
CA GLU A 160 -14.94 14.53 -2.15
C GLU A 160 -13.77 13.91 -1.38
N VAL A 161 -13.94 12.69 -0.86
CA VAL A 161 -12.86 11.94 -0.21
C VAL A 161 -11.71 11.66 -1.19
N MET A 162 -12.02 11.25 -2.43
CA MET A 162 -11.00 10.98 -3.45
C MET A 162 -10.16 12.22 -3.77
N LEU A 163 -10.75 13.39 -3.88
CA LEU A 163 -10.02 14.64 -4.13
C LEU A 163 -9.03 14.95 -3.00
N VAL A 164 -9.43 14.76 -1.74
CA VAL A 164 -8.54 14.96 -0.59
C VAL A 164 -7.43 13.89 -0.55
N LEU A 165 -7.72 12.65 -0.92
CA LEU A 165 -6.71 11.61 -1.05
C LEU A 165 -5.66 11.95 -2.13
N GLN A 166 -6.09 12.57 -3.24
CA GLN A 166 -5.17 13.07 -4.27
C GLN A 166 -4.23 14.17 -3.71
N GLU A 167 -4.75 15.11 -2.92
CA GLU A 167 -3.95 16.14 -2.24
C GLU A 167 -2.92 15.55 -1.27
N HIS A 168 -3.27 14.45 -0.62
CA HIS A 168 -2.36 13.72 0.27
C HIS A 168 -1.44 12.72 -0.45
N ASN A 169 -1.45 12.67 -1.78
CA ASN A 169 -0.71 11.66 -2.56
C ASN A 169 -1.01 10.22 -2.11
N ASN A 170 -2.21 9.96 -1.64
CA ASN A 170 -2.64 8.61 -1.31
C ASN A 170 -3.21 7.93 -2.55
N PHE A 171 -2.31 7.43 -3.40
CA PHE A 171 -2.69 6.77 -4.64
C PHE A 171 -3.43 5.45 -4.41
N ASN A 172 -3.14 4.74 -3.31
CA ASN A 172 -3.83 3.50 -2.99
C ASN A 172 -5.32 3.74 -2.75
N GLY A 173 -5.66 4.72 -1.91
CA GLY A 173 -7.05 5.10 -1.65
C GLY A 173 -7.76 5.70 -2.88
N VAL A 174 -7.05 6.51 -3.68
CA VAL A 174 -7.60 7.05 -4.94
C VAL A 174 -7.99 5.92 -5.87
N LEU A 175 -7.12 4.93 -6.08
CA LEU A 175 -7.40 3.82 -7.00
C LEU A 175 -8.44 2.83 -6.43
N ALA A 176 -8.54 2.68 -5.11
CA ALA A 176 -9.61 1.92 -4.47
C ALA A 176 -10.99 2.54 -4.77
N ILE A 177 -11.13 3.85 -4.62
CA ILE A 177 -12.36 4.59 -4.96
C ILE A 177 -12.65 4.50 -6.47
N THR A 178 -11.62 4.70 -7.30
CA THR A 178 -11.76 4.60 -8.76
C THR A 178 -12.25 3.21 -9.17
N SER A 179 -11.73 2.16 -8.57
CA SER A 179 -12.16 0.78 -8.80
C SER A 179 -13.63 0.58 -8.41
N ALA A 180 -14.04 1.05 -7.23
CA ALA A 180 -15.43 0.94 -6.78
C ALA A 180 -16.40 1.64 -7.73
N LEU A 181 -16.12 2.90 -8.12
CA LEU A 181 -16.99 3.69 -8.99
C LEU A 181 -17.03 3.19 -10.45
N ASN A 182 -15.99 2.50 -10.89
CA ASN A 182 -15.90 1.88 -12.23
C ASN A 182 -16.31 0.40 -12.25
N SER A 183 -16.65 -0.19 -11.10
CA SER A 183 -17.14 -1.56 -11.05
C SER A 183 -18.39 -1.72 -11.94
N SER A 184 -18.58 -2.91 -12.52
CA SER A 184 -19.69 -3.17 -13.46
C SER A 184 -21.06 -2.88 -12.84
N ALA A 185 -21.21 -3.13 -11.55
CA ALA A 185 -22.46 -2.90 -10.82
C ALA A 185 -22.76 -1.40 -10.65
N VAL A 186 -21.79 -0.61 -10.18
CA VAL A 186 -21.94 0.84 -10.00
C VAL A 186 -22.01 1.56 -11.34
N HIS A 187 -21.28 1.09 -12.35
CA HIS A 187 -21.29 1.69 -13.69
C HIS A 187 -22.68 1.64 -14.35
N ARG A 188 -23.48 0.61 -14.05
CA ARG A 188 -24.86 0.49 -14.59
C ARG A 188 -25.83 1.54 -14.02
N LEU A 189 -25.45 2.29 -12.98
CA LEU A 189 -26.25 3.35 -12.38
C LEU A 189 -26.10 4.70 -13.15
N GLY A 190 -26.17 4.66 -14.48
CA GLY A 190 -25.92 5.81 -15.37
C GLY A 190 -26.73 7.06 -15.01
N SER A 191 -28.03 6.92 -14.72
CA SER A 191 -28.91 8.03 -14.33
C SER A 191 -28.49 8.73 -13.02
N THR A 192 -27.72 8.05 -12.16
CA THR A 192 -27.15 8.64 -10.95
C THR A 192 -25.93 9.49 -11.28
N LYS A 193 -25.07 9.01 -12.20
CA LYS A 193 -23.87 9.74 -12.64
C LYS A 193 -24.22 11.03 -13.39
N ASP A 194 -25.31 11.06 -14.16
CA ASP A 194 -25.79 12.24 -14.90
C ASP A 194 -26.18 13.42 -13.99
N LYS A 195 -26.41 13.14 -12.71
CA LYS A 195 -26.76 14.16 -11.70
C LYS A 195 -25.53 14.73 -10.96
N LEU A 196 -24.33 14.21 -11.23
CA LEU A 196 -23.11 14.69 -10.60
C LEU A 196 -22.58 15.94 -11.31
N GLU A 197 -21.95 16.80 -10.54
CA GLU A 197 -21.30 18.01 -11.05
C GLU A 197 -20.10 17.64 -11.95
N SER A 198 -19.91 18.43 -13.02
CA SER A 198 -18.90 18.16 -14.06
C SER A 198 -17.46 18.04 -13.51
N HIS A 199 -17.14 18.77 -12.44
CA HIS A 199 -15.81 18.71 -11.84
C HIS A 199 -15.54 17.36 -11.16
N PHE A 200 -16.55 16.71 -10.57
CA PHE A 200 -16.42 15.37 -10.00
C PHE A 200 -16.25 14.30 -11.08
N LEU A 201 -17.02 14.42 -12.18
CA LEU A 201 -16.88 13.51 -13.31
C LEU A 201 -15.48 13.59 -13.92
N LYS A 202 -14.98 14.82 -14.08
CA LYS A 202 -13.60 15.04 -14.56
C LYS A 202 -12.56 14.46 -13.60
N ALA A 203 -12.71 14.66 -12.30
CA ALA A 203 -11.79 14.10 -11.30
C ALA A 203 -11.76 12.56 -11.35
N LEU A 204 -12.91 11.91 -11.56
CA LEU A 204 -12.99 10.47 -11.74
C LEU A 204 -12.34 10.02 -13.05
N GLU A 205 -12.55 10.75 -14.15
CA GLU A 205 -11.90 10.48 -15.44
C GLU A 205 -10.38 10.59 -15.32
N ASP A 206 -9.88 11.68 -14.71
CA ASP A 206 -8.44 11.89 -14.46
C ASP A 206 -7.85 10.77 -13.59
N ALA A 207 -8.58 10.33 -12.53
CA ALA A 207 -8.15 9.21 -11.69
C ALA A 207 -8.17 7.86 -12.45
N THR A 208 -9.18 7.64 -13.29
CA THR A 208 -9.28 6.45 -14.14
C THR A 208 -8.13 6.38 -15.16
N SER A 209 -7.69 7.52 -15.67
CA SER A 209 -6.58 7.61 -16.62
C SER A 209 -5.23 7.16 -16.02
N LEU A 210 -5.08 7.21 -14.69
CA LEU A 210 -3.85 6.76 -14.01
C LEU A 210 -3.55 5.28 -14.25
N VAL A 211 -4.58 4.44 -14.37
CA VAL A 211 -4.43 2.99 -14.59
C VAL A 211 -4.34 2.61 -16.07
N ALA A 212 -4.64 3.55 -16.96
CA ALA A 212 -4.56 3.33 -18.39
C ALA A 212 -3.10 3.17 -18.85
N ASP A 213 -2.92 2.58 -20.04
CA ASP A 213 -1.61 2.41 -20.69
C ASP A 213 -0.54 1.85 -19.73
N HIS A 214 -0.85 0.73 -19.07
CA HIS A 214 0.05 0.04 -18.15
C HIS A 214 0.57 0.94 -17.00
N PHE A 215 -0.30 1.77 -16.43
CA PHE A 215 0.02 2.69 -15.32
C PHE A 215 1.04 3.78 -15.67
N LYS A 216 1.21 4.13 -16.93
CA LYS A 216 2.21 5.11 -17.37
C LYS A 216 2.01 6.47 -16.69
N GLN A 217 0.80 7.01 -16.73
CA GLN A 217 0.49 8.30 -16.09
C GLN A 217 0.66 8.25 -14.57
N TYR A 218 0.28 7.14 -13.93
CA TYR A 218 0.51 6.92 -12.51
C TYR A 218 2.00 6.99 -12.16
N LEU A 219 2.86 6.29 -12.91
CA LEU A 219 4.30 6.26 -12.67
C LEU A 219 4.95 7.65 -12.88
N GLU A 220 4.50 8.40 -13.89
CA GLU A 220 4.95 9.77 -14.13
C GLU A 220 4.56 10.67 -12.95
N LYS A 221 3.32 10.56 -12.47
CA LYS A 221 2.83 11.33 -11.32
C LYS A 221 3.55 10.95 -10.04
N LEU A 222 3.73 9.65 -9.75
CA LEU A 222 4.46 9.17 -8.57
C LEU A 222 5.90 9.71 -8.51
N ARG A 223 6.57 9.82 -9.66
CA ARG A 223 7.94 10.39 -9.73
C ARG A 223 7.99 11.91 -9.58
N SER A 224 6.88 12.60 -9.80
CA SER A 224 6.81 14.07 -9.75
C SER A 224 6.43 14.62 -8.38
N ILE A 225 5.87 13.79 -7.50
CA ILE A 225 5.40 14.23 -6.18
C ILE A 225 6.54 14.20 -5.15
N ASN A 226 6.38 15.01 -4.11
CA ASN A 226 7.21 14.94 -2.92
C ASN A 226 6.50 14.13 -1.83
N PRO A 227 7.18 13.20 -1.15
CA PRO A 227 6.61 12.51 -0.01
C PRO A 227 6.15 13.49 1.10
N PRO A 228 5.22 13.09 1.97
CA PRO A 228 4.69 11.73 2.12
C PRO A 228 3.73 11.30 1.01
N CYS A 229 3.69 10.00 0.76
CA CYS A 229 2.69 9.40 -0.13
C CYS A 229 2.38 7.94 0.26
N VAL A 230 1.26 7.43 -0.21
CA VAL A 230 0.92 6.01 -0.18
C VAL A 230 0.81 5.51 -1.63
N PRO A 231 1.86 4.90 -2.17
CA PRO A 231 1.83 4.34 -3.51
C PRO A 231 0.78 3.22 -3.64
N PHE A 232 0.31 2.97 -4.86
CA PHE A 232 -0.54 1.83 -5.17
C PHE A 232 0.29 0.55 -5.19
N PHE A 233 0.07 -0.32 -4.20
CA PHE A 233 0.91 -1.49 -4.00
C PHE A 233 0.76 -2.53 -5.13
N GLY A 234 -0.42 -2.61 -5.74
CA GLY A 234 -0.70 -3.56 -6.83
C GLY A 234 0.25 -3.43 -8.02
N GLN A 235 0.76 -2.23 -8.31
CA GLN A 235 1.75 -2.02 -9.38
C GLN A 235 3.09 -2.69 -9.05
N TYR A 236 3.54 -2.61 -7.80
CA TYR A 236 4.78 -3.29 -7.37
C TYR A 236 4.63 -4.81 -7.41
N GLN A 237 3.49 -5.34 -6.96
CA GLN A 237 3.20 -6.78 -7.04
C GLN A 237 3.24 -7.27 -8.50
N THR A 238 2.61 -6.56 -9.42
CA THR A 238 2.62 -6.89 -10.85
C THR A 238 4.03 -6.86 -11.43
N ASN A 239 4.83 -5.85 -11.10
CA ASN A 239 6.19 -5.73 -11.60
C ASN A 239 7.10 -6.85 -11.07
N ILE A 240 7.00 -7.19 -9.79
CA ILE A 240 7.76 -8.29 -9.19
C ILE A 240 7.32 -9.63 -9.81
N LEU A 241 6.01 -9.86 -9.97
CA LEU A 241 5.48 -11.06 -10.60
C LEU A 241 6.08 -11.27 -12.00
N PHE A 242 6.05 -10.24 -12.84
CA PHE A 242 6.63 -10.32 -14.19
C PHE A 242 8.14 -10.57 -14.18
N LEU A 243 8.87 -10.01 -13.21
CA LEU A 243 10.29 -10.26 -13.07
C LEU A 243 10.58 -11.68 -12.62
N GLU A 244 9.81 -12.20 -11.69
CA GLU A 244 10.00 -13.55 -11.15
C GLU A 244 9.63 -14.63 -12.18
N GLU A 245 8.51 -14.48 -12.88
CA GLU A 245 8.07 -15.46 -13.89
C GLU A 245 8.81 -15.32 -15.22
N GLY A 246 9.14 -14.10 -15.62
CA GLY A 246 9.78 -13.83 -16.93
C GLY A 246 11.29 -14.08 -16.96
N ASN A 247 11.94 -14.37 -15.83
CA ASN A 247 13.39 -14.56 -15.76
C ASN A 247 13.74 -15.79 -14.93
N PRO A 248 14.60 -16.69 -15.43
CA PRO A 248 15.04 -17.85 -14.67
C PRO A 248 15.95 -17.43 -13.50
N ASP A 249 15.99 -18.25 -12.44
CA ASP A 249 16.81 -18.00 -11.24
C ASP A 249 18.31 -18.21 -11.50
N PHE A 250 18.64 -19.08 -12.45
CA PHE A 250 20.01 -19.38 -12.85
C PHE A 250 20.23 -19.01 -14.32
N LEU A 251 21.45 -18.68 -14.67
CA LEU A 251 21.84 -18.45 -16.05
C LEU A 251 21.74 -19.75 -16.85
N HIS A 252 21.37 -19.61 -18.13
CA HIS A 252 21.14 -20.76 -19.01
C HIS A 252 22.34 -21.75 -19.00
N ASN A 253 22.05 -23.02 -18.78
CA ASN A 253 23.04 -24.12 -18.71
C ASN A 253 24.16 -23.92 -17.66
N SER A 254 23.90 -23.23 -16.54
CA SER A 254 24.88 -23.03 -15.47
C SER A 254 24.21 -22.99 -14.11
N ASP A 255 25.00 -23.22 -13.05
CA ASP A 255 24.58 -23.05 -11.65
C ASP A 255 24.81 -21.62 -11.15
N LEU A 256 25.11 -20.68 -12.06
CA LEU A 256 25.31 -19.28 -11.72
C LEU A 256 23.99 -18.58 -11.52
N ILE A 257 23.84 -17.93 -10.37
CA ILE A 257 22.63 -17.15 -10.04
C ILE A 257 22.43 -16.02 -11.04
N ASN A 258 21.21 -15.85 -11.54
CA ASN A 258 20.81 -14.71 -12.34
C ASN A 258 20.76 -13.44 -11.49
N PHE A 259 21.90 -12.87 -11.23
CA PHE A 259 22.03 -11.66 -10.40
C PHE A 259 21.27 -10.46 -10.98
N SER A 260 21.11 -10.38 -12.30
CA SER A 260 20.33 -9.31 -12.95
C SER A 260 18.87 -9.32 -12.53
N LYS A 261 18.26 -10.52 -12.42
CA LYS A 261 16.90 -10.71 -11.88
C LYS A 261 16.82 -10.19 -10.44
N ARG A 262 17.71 -10.68 -9.57
CA ARG A 262 17.72 -10.32 -8.14
C ARG A 262 17.94 -8.81 -7.93
N ARG A 263 18.80 -8.18 -8.72
CA ARG A 263 19.02 -6.73 -8.67
C ARG A 263 17.78 -5.94 -9.02
N LYS A 264 17.04 -6.32 -10.06
CA LYS A 264 15.80 -5.63 -10.46
C LYS A 264 14.72 -5.73 -9.38
N VAL A 265 14.56 -6.88 -8.75
CA VAL A 265 13.63 -7.05 -7.61
C VAL A 265 14.07 -6.17 -6.44
N ALA A 266 15.37 -6.15 -6.12
CA ALA A 266 15.91 -5.30 -5.05
C ALA A 266 15.73 -3.79 -5.34
N GLU A 267 15.79 -3.35 -6.60
CA GLU A 267 15.52 -1.96 -7.01
C GLU A 267 14.06 -1.58 -6.70
N ILE A 268 13.09 -2.47 -7.00
CA ILE A 268 11.67 -2.25 -6.66
C ILE A 268 11.48 -2.20 -5.14
N ILE A 269 12.07 -3.12 -4.40
CA ILE A 269 11.99 -3.14 -2.92
C ILE A 269 12.58 -1.85 -2.34
N SER A 270 13.70 -1.38 -2.87
CA SER A 270 14.32 -0.14 -2.44
C SER A 270 13.43 1.09 -2.69
N GLU A 271 12.71 1.12 -3.81
CA GLU A 271 11.73 2.17 -4.10
C GLU A 271 10.57 2.14 -3.09
N ILE A 272 10.02 0.96 -2.80
CA ILE A 272 8.99 0.80 -1.76
C ILE A 272 9.47 1.37 -0.43
N GLN A 273 10.69 1.01 0.00
CA GLN A 273 11.27 1.47 1.25
C GLN A 273 11.50 2.98 1.31
N GLN A 274 11.77 3.65 0.19
CA GLN A 274 11.89 5.11 0.15
C GLN A 274 10.59 5.79 0.62
N TYR A 275 9.44 5.31 0.17
CA TYR A 275 8.14 5.87 0.55
C TYR A 275 7.71 5.48 1.97
N GLN A 276 8.30 4.46 2.59
CA GLN A 276 8.04 4.06 3.96
C GLN A 276 8.64 5.02 5.02
N ASN A 277 9.58 5.87 4.63
CA ASN A 277 10.40 6.65 5.55
C ASN A 277 9.85 8.03 5.90
N GLN A 278 8.84 8.54 5.21
CA GLN A 278 8.30 9.89 5.46
C GLN A 278 6.84 9.83 5.89
N PRO A 279 6.57 9.99 7.20
CA PRO A 279 5.22 9.92 7.74
C PRO A 279 4.42 11.19 7.46
N TYR A 280 3.10 11.07 7.55
CA TYR A 280 2.17 12.18 7.46
C TYR A 280 2.08 12.95 8.79
N CYS A 281 2.06 14.29 8.68
CA CYS A 281 1.77 15.17 9.81
C CYS A 281 0.25 15.32 9.99
N LEU A 282 -0.40 14.26 10.49
CA LEU A 282 -1.85 14.19 10.71
C LEU A 282 -2.12 13.61 12.10
N SER A 283 -3.20 14.04 12.74
CA SER A 283 -3.62 13.52 14.05
C SER A 283 -4.57 12.33 13.87
N PRO A 284 -4.41 11.25 14.64
CA PRO A 284 -5.35 10.14 14.63
C PRO A 284 -6.69 10.55 15.27
N TYR A 285 -7.80 10.12 14.65
CA TYR A 285 -9.15 10.22 15.19
C TYR A 285 -9.67 8.80 15.50
N PRO A 286 -9.57 8.31 16.74
CA PRO A 286 -9.75 6.90 17.08
C PRO A 286 -11.08 6.30 16.63
N LYS A 287 -12.19 7.02 16.82
CA LYS A 287 -13.52 6.53 16.46
C LYS A 287 -13.64 6.26 14.95
N LEU A 288 -13.19 7.21 14.13
CA LEU A 288 -13.24 7.07 12.67
C LEU A 288 -12.24 6.04 12.16
N ARG A 289 -11.06 5.97 12.79
CA ARG A 289 -10.07 4.94 12.46
C ARG A 289 -10.62 3.54 12.72
N GLN A 290 -11.22 3.32 13.89
CA GLN A 290 -11.81 2.03 14.21
C GLN A 290 -12.86 1.63 13.18
N PHE A 291 -13.75 2.54 12.81
CA PHE A 291 -14.72 2.29 11.74
C PHE A 291 -14.06 1.87 10.43
N LEU A 292 -13.02 2.61 9.96
CA LEU A 292 -12.32 2.32 8.70
C LEU A 292 -11.45 1.04 8.76
N GLU A 293 -10.91 0.69 9.93
CA GLU A 293 -10.11 -0.52 10.13
C GLU A 293 -10.97 -1.78 10.23
N ASP A 294 -12.18 -1.66 10.79
CA ASP A 294 -13.11 -2.78 11.04
C ASP A 294 -14.08 -3.04 9.86
N LEU A 295 -13.85 -2.42 8.70
CA LEU A 295 -14.69 -2.63 7.53
C LEU A 295 -14.74 -4.11 7.13
N ASP A 296 -15.92 -4.71 7.27
CA ASP A 296 -16.24 -6.04 6.79
C ASP A 296 -17.57 -6.00 6.03
N PRO A 297 -17.54 -5.66 4.74
CA PRO A 297 -18.76 -5.46 3.96
C PRO A 297 -19.58 -6.75 3.75
N PHE A 298 -18.96 -7.92 3.88
CA PHE A 298 -19.59 -9.21 3.67
C PHE A 298 -19.21 -10.22 4.76
N PRO A 299 -19.67 -10.00 6.00
CA PRO A 299 -19.29 -10.81 7.14
C PRO A 299 -19.67 -12.29 6.93
N GLY A 300 -18.70 -13.16 7.16
CA GLY A 300 -18.88 -14.61 7.06
C GLY A 300 -18.74 -15.20 5.64
N LEU A 301 -18.54 -14.36 4.60
CA LEU A 301 -18.26 -14.85 3.25
C LEU A 301 -16.76 -14.84 2.97
N ASN A 302 -16.26 -15.87 2.28
CA ASN A 302 -14.89 -15.90 1.81
C ASN A 302 -14.75 -15.11 0.48
N GLU A 303 -13.51 -14.80 0.09
CA GLU A 303 -13.24 -14.01 -1.12
C GLU A 303 -13.82 -14.60 -2.41
N LYS A 304 -13.90 -15.95 -2.53
CA LYS A 304 -14.47 -16.62 -3.70
C LYS A 304 -15.99 -16.48 -3.74
N GLU A 305 -16.64 -16.60 -2.59
CA GLU A 305 -18.09 -16.43 -2.49
C GLU A 305 -18.53 -15.00 -2.82
N VAL A 306 -17.73 -14.01 -2.46
CA VAL A 306 -18.01 -12.60 -2.76
C VAL A 306 -17.76 -12.27 -4.23
N SER A 307 -16.76 -12.90 -4.88
CA SER A 307 -16.48 -12.67 -6.31
C SER A 307 -17.44 -13.39 -7.26
N GLY A 308 -18.26 -14.28 -6.76
CA GLY A 308 -19.17 -15.08 -7.60
C GLY A 308 -18.49 -16.19 -8.40
N ASP A 309 -17.25 -16.51 -8.06
CA ASP A 309 -16.47 -17.59 -8.66
C ASP A 309 -16.66 -18.93 -7.92
N ALA A 310 -17.92 -19.27 -7.62
CA ALA A 310 -18.30 -20.54 -6.98
C ALA A 310 -18.78 -21.56 -8.03
#